data_515e4f4b4ce0e08d21a62ad312faa3f7
#
_entry.id   515e4f4b4ce0e08d21a62ad312faa3f7
#
_cell.length_a   1.000
_cell.length_b   1.000
_cell.length_c   1.000
_cell.angle_alpha   90.00
_cell.angle_beta   90.00
_cell.angle_gamma   90.00
#
_symmetry.space_group_name_H-M   'P 1'
#
loop_
_entity.id
_entity.type
_entity.pdbx_description
1 polymer ?
#
loop_
_entity_poly.entity_id
_entity_poly.type
_entity_poly.pdbx_seq_one_letter_code
_entity_poly.pdbx_strand_id
1 'polypeptide(L)'
;MKKTVLFAGIGISLLALAGCSNQKRVVGSKGDQYTVNKDIQKVDNDSSEKEYEPYTITLNLERSGAGQNMEETFTSAPKRVVADGDQMVDFFLDLGLEDHIAGFTRGSCLDTVNDFPARDKLNKILPDGQNLNKASKEQILSLNADFMIGWDSLFSDDNFSVDWCLKNNIIPYFPYSCSDKATMEDVYKDYDTLGHIFGVSDVAEQRVQAMKNTIEEVKNTLGEDVYKNPVSVFVYDSGEDAPFTACQGIPGDMIKLAGGISIFNDIDKGWATPSWEEVVARDPDVILILDYDHDTEAKKKFLETN
;
A
#
# COMPACT_ATOMS: atom_id res chain seq x y z
N MET A 1 24.88 11.53 22.56
CA MET A 1 23.42 11.82 22.59
C MET A 1 22.69 10.49 22.44
N LYS A 2 21.69 10.18 23.25
CA LYS A 2 20.96 8.91 23.13
C LYS A 2 20.04 9.04 21.92
N LYS A 3 20.33 8.29 20.86
CA LYS A 3 19.45 8.17 19.69
C LYS A 3 18.19 7.40 20.09
N THR A 4 17.04 7.87 19.70
CA THR A 4 15.77 7.19 19.96
C THR A 4 15.44 6.33 18.74
N VAL A 5 15.43 5.01 18.90
CA VAL A 5 14.95 4.07 17.88
C VAL A 5 13.43 3.96 18.06
N LEU A 6 12.68 4.41 17.09
CA LEU A 6 11.21 4.30 17.08
C LEU A 6 10.85 3.08 16.24
N PHE A 7 10.12 2.15 16.84
CA PHE A 7 9.59 0.99 16.12
C PHE A 7 8.19 1.32 15.60
N ALA A 8 8.05 1.36 14.30
CA ALA A 8 6.76 1.31 13.66
C ALA A 8 6.76 0.09 12.74
N GLY A 9 6.03 -0.94 13.12
CA GLY A 9 5.67 -2.01 12.20
C GLY A 9 4.73 -1.41 11.16
N ILE A 10 5.22 -1.17 9.98
CA ILE A 10 4.39 -0.77 8.85
C ILE A 10 4.12 -2.04 8.06
N GLY A 11 3.10 -2.79 8.47
CA GLY A 11 2.29 -3.42 7.46
C GLY A 11 1.75 -2.27 6.63
N ILE A 12 1.95 -2.28 5.31
CA ILE A 12 1.37 -1.28 4.43
C ILE A 12 -0.13 -1.57 4.31
N SER A 13 -0.85 -1.48 5.41
CA SER A 13 -2.25 -1.16 5.40
C SER A 13 -2.33 0.36 5.53
N LEU A 14 -2.77 1.00 4.49
CA LEU A 14 -2.95 2.45 4.31
C LEU A 14 -3.85 3.12 5.38
N LEU A 15 -4.09 2.50 6.53
CA LEU A 15 -5.13 2.88 7.48
C LEU A 15 -4.70 2.88 8.96
N ALA A 16 -3.44 3.02 9.30
CA ALA A 16 -3.04 3.13 10.71
C ALA A 16 -2.43 4.47 11.05
N LEU A 17 -3.21 5.54 10.96
CA LEU A 17 -2.96 6.77 11.70
C LEU A 17 -3.98 6.85 12.83
N ALA A 18 -3.73 6.14 13.93
CA ALA A 18 -4.54 6.25 15.14
C ALA A 18 -4.19 7.52 15.90
N GLY A 19 -5.22 8.29 16.24
CA GLY A 19 -5.13 9.53 16.98
C GLY A 19 -4.39 9.39 18.31
N CYS A 20 -3.52 10.35 18.60
CA CYS A 20 -2.85 10.52 19.88
C CYS A 20 -3.81 11.13 20.90
N SER A 21 -4.32 10.33 21.83
CA SER A 21 -4.82 10.85 23.10
C SER A 21 -3.63 11.03 24.04
N ASN A 22 -3.59 12.18 24.76
CA ASN A 22 -2.59 12.59 25.73
C ASN A 22 -2.10 11.46 26.63
N GLN A 23 -0.97 10.83 26.32
CA GLN A 23 -0.21 10.08 27.30
C GLN A 23 1.30 10.27 27.06
N LYS A 24 2.01 10.46 28.18
CA LYS A 24 3.44 10.68 28.27
C LYS A 24 4.21 9.58 27.53
N ARG A 25 5.24 10.01 26.78
CA ARG A 25 6.22 9.14 26.15
C ARG A 25 6.64 8.00 27.07
N VAL A 26 6.27 6.78 26.68
CA VAL A 26 6.89 5.56 27.19
C VAL A 26 7.64 4.92 26.03
N VAL A 27 8.95 4.92 26.16
CA VAL A 27 9.85 4.19 25.28
C VAL A 27 9.79 2.72 25.68
N GLY A 28 9.28 1.89 24.79
CA GLY A 28 9.52 0.45 24.78
C GLY A 28 8.96 -0.36 25.94
N SER A 29 7.83 -1.01 25.74
CA SER A 29 7.61 -2.36 26.29
C SER A 29 6.48 -3.06 25.54
N LYS A 30 6.68 -4.31 25.30
CA LYS A 30 5.78 -5.39 24.84
C LYS A 30 4.29 -5.03 24.72
N GLY A 31 3.76 -5.12 23.51
CA GLY A 31 2.39 -5.59 23.32
C GLY A 31 1.30 -4.53 23.41
N ASP A 32 1.55 -3.29 23.00
CA ASP A 32 0.43 -2.35 22.80
C ASP A 32 -0.23 -2.64 21.45
N GLN A 33 -1.36 -3.32 21.53
CA GLN A 33 -2.27 -3.49 20.40
C GLN A 33 -2.67 -2.11 19.88
N TYR A 34 -2.31 -1.85 18.62
CA TYR A 34 -2.88 -0.72 17.89
C TYR A 34 -4.38 -0.95 17.79
N THR A 35 -5.14 -0.13 18.45
CA THR A 35 -6.60 -0.10 18.26
C THR A 35 -6.86 0.59 16.92
N VAL A 36 -7.13 -0.21 15.90
CA VAL A 36 -7.77 0.28 14.68
C VAL A 36 -9.02 1.06 15.10
N ASN A 37 -9.16 2.26 14.58
CA ASN A 37 -10.33 3.08 14.88
C ASN A 37 -11.60 2.32 14.48
N LYS A 38 -12.32 1.76 15.47
CA LYS A 38 -13.52 0.94 15.27
C LYS A 38 -14.74 1.77 14.83
N ASP A 39 -14.57 3.09 14.76
CA ASP A 39 -15.64 4.03 14.43
C ASP A 39 -15.82 4.26 12.91
N ILE A 40 -15.12 3.50 12.06
CA ILE A 40 -15.50 3.43 10.65
C ILE A 40 -16.78 2.60 10.62
N GLN A 41 -17.90 3.31 10.74
CA GLN A 41 -19.24 2.72 10.66
C GLN A 41 -19.30 1.84 9.41
N LYS A 42 -19.82 0.62 9.58
CA LYS A 42 -20.33 -0.14 8.44
C LYS A 42 -21.21 0.81 7.65
N VAL A 43 -20.79 1.11 6.43
CA VAL A 43 -21.71 1.72 5.48
C VAL A 43 -22.73 0.62 5.22
N ASP A 44 -23.92 0.78 5.80
CA ASP A 44 -25.06 -0.03 5.39
C ASP A 44 -25.24 0.30 3.91
N ASN A 45 -24.86 -0.64 3.05
CA ASN A 45 -25.21 -0.60 1.66
C ASN A 45 -26.72 -0.67 1.58
N ASP A 46 -27.38 0.49 1.62
CA ASP A 46 -28.76 0.61 1.19
C ASP A 46 -28.77 0.29 -0.30
N SER A 47 -29.10 -0.96 -0.62
CA SER A 47 -29.14 -1.53 -1.96
C SER A 47 -30.37 -1.00 -2.73
N SER A 48 -30.46 0.31 -2.89
CA SER A 48 -31.12 0.87 -4.06
C SER A 48 -30.17 0.59 -5.22
N GLU A 49 -30.56 -0.22 -6.19
CA GLU A 49 -29.82 -0.51 -7.42
C GLU A 49 -29.46 0.84 -8.09
N LYS A 50 -28.33 1.43 -7.72
CA LYS A 50 -27.76 2.53 -8.47
C LYS A 50 -27.40 1.98 -9.84
N GLU A 51 -27.93 2.59 -10.90
CA GLU A 51 -27.56 2.27 -12.26
C GLU A 51 -26.06 2.52 -12.43
N TYR A 52 -25.32 1.53 -12.97
CA TYR A 52 -23.88 1.66 -13.17
C TYR A 52 -23.59 2.75 -14.19
N GLU A 53 -22.82 3.74 -13.83
CA GLU A 53 -22.41 4.83 -14.71
C GLU A 53 -21.15 4.40 -15.49
N PRO A 54 -21.18 4.38 -16.85
CA PRO A 54 -20.00 4.05 -17.64
C PRO A 54 -18.82 4.96 -17.30
N TYR A 55 -17.66 4.36 -17.09
CA TYR A 55 -16.47 5.07 -16.68
C TYR A 55 -15.28 4.74 -17.58
N THR A 56 -14.60 5.77 -18.11
CA THR A 56 -13.45 5.61 -19.01
C THR A 56 -12.18 6.01 -18.30
N ILE A 57 -11.18 5.16 -18.34
CA ILE A 57 -9.83 5.43 -17.83
C ILE A 57 -8.79 5.29 -18.93
N THR A 58 -7.65 5.92 -18.74
CA THR A 58 -6.44 5.64 -19.52
C THR A 58 -5.62 4.57 -18.79
N LEU A 59 -5.50 3.40 -19.40
CA LEU A 59 -4.59 2.36 -18.94
C LEU A 59 -3.15 2.81 -19.21
N ASN A 60 -2.35 2.91 -18.16
CA ASN A 60 -0.96 3.37 -18.24
C ASN A 60 -0.02 2.22 -18.64
N LEU A 61 -0.09 1.78 -19.89
CA LEU A 61 0.62 0.60 -20.40
C LEU A 61 2.11 0.88 -20.71
N GLU A 62 2.48 2.14 -20.92
CA GLU A 62 3.88 2.54 -21.16
C GLU A 62 4.78 2.14 -20.00
N ARG A 63 4.24 2.12 -18.82
CA ARG A 63 4.95 1.80 -17.59
C ARG A 63 5.44 0.35 -17.52
N SER A 64 4.71 -0.58 -18.09
CA SER A 64 5.11 -2.00 -18.21
C SER A 64 6.05 -2.28 -19.39
N GLY A 65 6.38 -1.26 -20.20
CA GLY A 65 7.06 -1.45 -21.46
C GLY A 65 6.21 -2.11 -22.56
N ALA A 66 4.90 -2.28 -22.32
CA ALA A 66 4.00 -3.05 -23.18
C ALA A 66 3.35 -2.24 -24.31
N GLY A 67 3.79 -1.02 -24.55
CA GLY A 67 3.28 -0.24 -25.66
C GLY A 67 2.73 1.12 -25.26
N GLN A 68 1.77 1.63 -26.05
CA GLN A 68 1.17 2.93 -25.80
C GLN A 68 -0.01 2.82 -24.82
N ASN A 69 -0.22 3.89 -24.06
CA ASN A 69 -1.41 4.02 -23.23
C ASN A 69 -2.68 3.89 -24.09
N MET A 70 -3.69 3.24 -23.56
CA MET A 70 -4.98 3.07 -24.22
C MET A 70 -6.12 3.44 -23.28
N GLU A 71 -7.22 3.91 -23.87
CA GLU A 71 -8.46 4.12 -23.11
C GLU A 71 -9.25 2.82 -22.97
N GLU A 72 -9.77 2.59 -21.79
CA GLU A 72 -10.69 1.49 -21.48
C GLU A 72 -11.98 2.07 -20.88
N THR A 73 -13.12 1.62 -21.39
CA THR A 73 -14.43 2.05 -20.92
C THR A 73 -15.16 0.89 -20.26
N PHE A 74 -15.35 1.01 -18.97
CA PHE A 74 -16.18 0.09 -18.19
C PHE A 74 -17.65 0.46 -18.36
N THR A 75 -18.44 -0.48 -18.83
CA THR A 75 -19.90 -0.36 -18.91
C THR A 75 -20.63 -1.16 -17.83
N SER A 76 -19.88 -1.91 -17.03
CA SER A 76 -20.29 -2.62 -15.83
C SER A 76 -19.05 -2.90 -14.98
N ALA A 77 -19.23 -3.08 -13.68
CA ALA A 77 -18.14 -3.47 -12.80
C ALA A 77 -17.54 -4.83 -13.20
N PRO A 78 -16.21 -4.99 -13.19
CA PRO A 78 -15.57 -6.29 -13.33
C PRO A 78 -16.06 -7.24 -12.23
N LYS A 79 -16.20 -8.52 -12.56
CA LYS A 79 -16.81 -9.49 -11.65
C LYS A 79 -15.80 -10.42 -10.98
N ARG A 80 -14.64 -10.60 -11.61
CA ARG A 80 -13.67 -11.61 -11.20
C ARG A 80 -12.25 -11.07 -11.26
N VAL A 81 -11.82 -10.57 -10.13
CA VAL A 81 -10.55 -9.88 -9.94
C VAL A 81 -9.46 -10.85 -9.53
N VAL A 82 -8.29 -10.71 -10.13
CA VAL A 82 -7.04 -11.26 -9.63
C VAL A 82 -6.20 -10.12 -9.05
N ALA A 83 -5.93 -10.17 -7.75
CA ALA A 83 -5.17 -9.16 -7.03
C ALA A 83 -3.76 -9.66 -6.67
N ASP A 84 -2.72 -8.97 -7.12
CA ASP A 84 -1.33 -9.36 -6.90
C ASP A 84 -0.72 -8.61 -5.71
N GLY A 85 -0.63 -9.30 -4.59
CA GLY A 85 -0.07 -8.77 -3.34
C GLY A 85 -1.10 -8.17 -2.39
N ASP A 86 -0.66 -7.99 -1.18
CA ASP A 86 -1.49 -7.57 -0.05
C ASP A 86 -2.14 -6.21 -0.26
N GLN A 87 -1.39 -5.26 -0.81
CA GLN A 87 -1.88 -3.89 -1.05
C GLN A 87 -3.04 -3.89 -2.05
N MET A 88 -3.01 -4.77 -3.06
CA MET A 88 -4.09 -4.85 -4.05
C MET A 88 -5.33 -5.48 -3.42
N VAL A 89 -5.14 -6.49 -2.58
CA VAL A 89 -6.24 -7.09 -1.80
C VAL A 89 -6.86 -6.06 -0.85
N ASP A 90 -6.04 -5.26 -0.17
CA ASP A 90 -6.51 -4.27 0.79
C ASP A 90 -7.39 -3.19 0.15
N PHE A 91 -7.12 -2.75 -1.09
CA PHE A 91 -8.04 -1.88 -1.82
C PHE A 91 -9.46 -2.47 -1.90
N PHE A 92 -9.56 -3.75 -2.27
CA PHE A 92 -10.85 -4.42 -2.41
C PHE A 92 -11.54 -4.65 -1.06
N LEU A 93 -10.79 -5.02 -0.04
CA LEU A 93 -11.35 -5.19 1.31
C LEU A 93 -11.85 -3.87 1.88
N ASP A 94 -11.09 -2.80 1.69
CA ASP A 94 -11.46 -1.49 2.22
C ASP A 94 -12.64 -0.86 1.48
N LEU A 95 -12.79 -1.15 0.19
CA LEU A 95 -13.93 -0.74 -0.61
C LEU A 95 -15.16 -1.66 -0.46
N GLY A 96 -15.06 -2.76 0.29
CA GLY A 96 -16.14 -3.73 0.46
C GLY A 96 -16.40 -4.59 -0.78
N LEU A 97 -15.35 -4.83 -1.57
CA LEU A 97 -15.38 -5.55 -2.85
C LEU A 97 -14.80 -6.97 -2.76
N GLU A 98 -14.70 -7.55 -1.58
CA GLU A 98 -14.12 -8.87 -1.37
C GLU A 98 -14.80 -9.98 -2.18
N ASP A 99 -16.09 -9.83 -2.49
CA ASP A 99 -16.84 -10.80 -3.31
C ASP A 99 -16.42 -10.80 -4.80
N HIS A 100 -15.72 -9.75 -5.25
CA HIS A 100 -15.16 -9.69 -6.59
C HIS A 100 -13.86 -10.47 -6.72
N ILE A 101 -13.13 -10.73 -5.62
CA ILE A 101 -11.82 -11.39 -5.65
C ILE A 101 -11.98 -12.85 -6.02
N ALA A 102 -11.50 -13.23 -7.21
CA ALA A 102 -11.47 -14.59 -7.71
C ALA A 102 -10.16 -15.32 -7.39
N GLY A 103 -9.08 -14.56 -7.17
CA GLY A 103 -7.77 -15.07 -6.79
C GLY A 103 -6.85 -13.93 -6.34
N PHE A 104 -5.88 -14.26 -5.48
CA PHE A 104 -4.90 -13.30 -5.01
C PHE A 104 -3.59 -13.97 -4.64
N THR A 105 -2.50 -13.21 -4.65
CA THR A 105 -1.25 -13.64 -4.06
C THR A 105 -1.23 -13.27 -2.58
N ARG A 106 -0.70 -14.17 -1.74
CA ARG A 106 -0.39 -13.84 -0.35
C ARG A 106 1.04 -13.32 -0.27
N GLY A 107 1.20 -12.09 0.19
CA GLY A 107 2.47 -11.61 0.71
C GLY A 107 2.69 -12.09 2.15
N SER A 108 3.91 -11.97 2.63
CA SER A 108 4.28 -12.28 4.02
C SER A 108 3.55 -11.42 5.06
N CYS A 109 3.05 -10.26 4.64
CA CYS A 109 2.37 -9.31 5.52
C CYS A 109 0.91 -9.67 5.82
N LEU A 110 0.27 -10.55 5.05
CA LEU A 110 -1.15 -10.91 5.26
C LEU A 110 -1.44 -11.53 6.62
N ASP A 111 -0.44 -12.19 7.23
CA ASP A 111 -0.59 -12.80 8.54
C ASP A 111 -0.40 -11.81 9.70
N THR A 112 0.15 -10.63 9.42
CA THR A 112 0.52 -9.62 10.42
C THR A 112 -0.43 -8.44 10.48
N VAL A 113 -1.09 -8.11 9.38
CA VAL A 113 -2.04 -7.01 9.33
C VAL A 113 -3.38 -7.50 9.86
N ASN A 114 -3.62 -7.19 11.12
CA ASN A 114 -4.78 -7.64 11.85
C ASN A 114 -6.03 -6.84 11.49
N ASP A 115 -7.17 -7.54 11.52
CA ASP A 115 -8.49 -7.02 11.80
C ASP A 115 -9.22 -6.25 10.69
N PHE A 116 -9.04 -6.67 9.42
CA PHE A 116 -10.13 -6.45 8.48
C PHE A 116 -11.16 -7.58 8.63
N PRO A 117 -12.37 -7.31 9.13
CA PRO A 117 -13.45 -8.33 9.20
C PRO A 117 -13.74 -8.97 7.83
N ALA A 118 -13.53 -8.21 6.75
CA ALA A 118 -13.64 -8.67 5.38
C ALA A 118 -12.58 -9.72 5.04
N ARG A 119 -11.41 -9.69 5.68
CA ARG A 119 -10.34 -10.68 5.46
C ARG A 119 -10.73 -12.06 5.95
N ASP A 120 -11.44 -12.15 7.07
CA ASP A 120 -12.03 -13.40 7.54
C ASP A 120 -13.05 -13.96 6.54
N LYS A 121 -13.82 -13.10 5.90
CA LYS A 121 -14.75 -13.47 4.83
C LYS A 121 -13.96 -13.99 3.61
N LEU A 122 -12.93 -13.27 3.18
CA LEU A 122 -12.07 -13.68 2.07
C LEU A 122 -11.39 -15.03 2.35
N ASN A 123 -10.85 -15.23 3.54
CA ASN A 123 -10.22 -16.50 3.96
C ASN A 123 -11.21 -17.68 4.01
N LYS A 124 -12.51 -17.42 4.22
CA LYS A 124 -13.55 -18.45 4.12
C LYS A 124 -13.91 -18.80 2.69
N ILE A 125 -13.88 -17.81 1.80
CA ILE A 125 -14.19 -17.98 0.38
C ILE A 125 -13.00 -18.60 -0.36
N LEU A 126 -11.78 -18.18 -0.02
CA LEU A 126 -10.51 -18.60 -0.62
C LEU A 126 -9.52 -19.05 0.47
N PRO A 127 -9.81 -20.17 1.20
CA PRO A 127 -9.11 -20.54 2.44
C PRO A 127 -7.62 -20.77 2.27
N ASP A 128 -7.17 -21.23 1.10
CA ASP A 128 -5.75 -21.52 0.84
C ASP A 128 -5.03 -20.34 0.16
N GLY A 129 -5.71 -19.21 -0.02
CA GLY A 129 -5.30 -18.15 -0.90
C GLY A 129 -4.68 -18.75 -2.14
N GLN A 130 -5.27 -18.64 -3.29
CA GLN A 130 -4.60 -19.24 -4.45
C GLN A 130 -3.24 -18.57 -4.55
N ASN A 131 -2.18 -19.28 -4.16
CA ASN A 131 -0.82 -18.76 -4.22
C ASN A 131 -0.45 -18.56 -5.70
N LEU A 132 -0.85 -17.41 -6.24
CA LEU A 132 -0.66 -17.04 -7.62
C LEU A 132 0.78 -16.61 -7.92
N ASN A 133 1.70 -16.62 -6.93
CA ASN A 133 3.11 -16.27 -7.12
C ASN A 133 3.83 -17.12 -8.18
N LYS A 134 3.19 -18.19 -8.62
CA LYS A 134 3.65 -19.05 -9.72
C LYS A 134 2.46 -19.55 -10.54
N ALA A 135 1.36 -18.81 -10.55
CA ALA A 135 0.19 -19.21 -11.32
C ALA A 135 0.54 -19.32 -12.80
N SER A 136 0.08 -20.37 -13.42
CA SER A 136 0.15 -20.47 -14.88
C SER A 136 -0.96 -19.63 -15.52
N LYS A 137 -0.79 -19.31 -16.80
CA LYS A 137 -1.80 -18.64 -17.61
C LYS A 137 -3.12 -19.40 -17.60
N GLU A 138 -3.06 -20.75 -17.61
CA GLU A 138 -4.24 -21.62 -17.57
C GLU A 138 -4.96 -21.52 -16.20
N GLN A 139 -4.24 -21.38 -15.11
CA GLN A 139 -4.85 -21.17 -13.80
C GLN A 139 -5.63 -19.85 -13.76
N ILE A 140 -5.03 -18.75 -14.24
CA ILE A 140 -5.73 -17.45 -14.32
C ILE A 140 -6.99 -17.56 -15.20
N LEU A 141 -6.88 -18.21 -16.36
CA LEU A 141 -8.05 -18.43 -17.23
C LEU A 141 -9.12 -19.28 -16.55
N SER A 142 -8.74 -20.27 -15.76
CA SER A 142 -9.71 -21.13 -15.03
C SER A 142 -10.50 -20.36 -13.97
N LEU A 143 -9.96 -19.23 -13.48
CA LEU A 143 -10.67 -18.32 -12.58
C LEU A 143 -11.73 -17.49 -13.30
N ASN A 144 -11.76 -17.50 -14.65
CA ASN A 144 -12.56 -16.59 -15.47
C ASN A 144 -12.33 -15.12 -15.10
N ALA A 145 -11.09 -14.76 -14.83
CA ALA A 145 -10.73 -13.39 -14.49
C ALA A 145 -11.09 -12.44 -15.63
N ASP A 146 -11.62 -11.27 -15.30
CA ASP A 146 -11.90 -10.16 -16.21
C ASP A 146 -11.14 -8.88 -15.85
N PHE A 147 -10.46 -8.89 -14.68
CA PHE A 147 -9.65 -7.77 -14.22
C PHE A 147 -8.45 -8.29 -13.43
N MET A 148 -7.26 -7.74 -13.69
CA MET A 148 -6.06 -8.03 -12.93
C MET A 148 -5.45 -6.74 -12.43
N ILE A 149 -5.14 -6.67 -11.14
CA ILE A 149 -4.50 -5.53 -10.50
C ILE A 149 -3.18 -5.96 -9.86
N GLY A 150 -2.12 -5.22 -10.09
CA GLY A 150 -0.81 -5.57 -9.53
C GLY A 150 0.30 -4.62 -9.94
N TRP A 151 1.51 -4.98 -9.53
CA TRP A 151 2.73 -4.29 -9.92
C TRP A 151 3.01 -4.44 -11.41
N ASP A 152 3.80 -3.53 -11.98
CA ASP A 152 4.25 -3.60 -13.38
C ASP A 152 4.95 -4.93 -13.72
N SER A 153 5.69 -5.51 -12.78
CA SER A 153 6.34 -6.81 -12.95
C SER A 153 5.36 -7.97 -13.20
N LEU A 154 4.13 -7.87 -12.70
CA LEU A 154 3.07 -8.86 -12.99
C LEU A 154 2.76 -8.93 -14.48
N PHE A 155 2.79 -7.78 -15.16
CA PHE A 155 2.39 -7.62 -16.55
C PHE A 155 3.58 -7.63 -17.53
N SER A 156 4.71 -8.18 -17.09
CA SER A 156 5.89 -8.41 -17.94
C SER A 156 5.70 -9.58 -18.90
N ASP A 157 6.53 -9.65 -19.95
CA ASP A 157 6.47 -10.72 -20.95
C ASP A 157 6.69 -12.12 -20.35
N ASP A 158 7.49 -12.20 -19.28
CA ASP A 158 7.76 -13.44 -18.57
C ASP A 158 6.56 -13.95 -17.72
N ASN A 159 5.59 -13.08 -17.45
CA ASN A 159 4.41 -13.37 -16.64
C ASN A 159 3.11 -13.24 -17.47
N PHE A 160 2.28 -12.26 -17.16
CA PHE A 160 0.98 -12.00 -17.79
C PHE A 160 1.05 -10.71 -18.61
N SER A 161 1.80 -10.72 -19.72
CA SER A 161 1.97 -9.50 -20.51
C SER A 161 0.63 -8.83 -20.80
N VAL A 162 0.62 -7.51 -20.92
CA VAL A 162 -0.57 -6.72 -21.23
C VAL A 162 -1.29 -7.27 -22.45
N ASP A 163 -0.54 -7.60 -23.51
CA ASP A 163 -1.06 -8.20 -24.72
C ASP A 163 -1.81 -9.51 -24.46
N TRP A 164 -1.24 -10.36 -23.56
CA TRP A 164 -1.90 -11.60 -23.19
C TRP A 164 -3.18 -11.34 -22.40
N CYS A 165 -3.17 -10.40 -21.46
CA CYS A 165 -4.35 -10.01 -20.69
C CYS A 165 -5.48 -9.56 -21.64
N LEU A 166 -5.20 -8.58 -22.50
CA LEU A 166 -6.19 -8.01 -23.42
C LEU A 166 -6.74 -9.04 -24.41
N LYS A 167 -5.89 -9.95 -24.95
CA LYS A 167 -6.35 -11.06 -25.82
C LYS A 167 -7.28 -12.04 -25.12
N ASN A 168 -7.24 -12.11 -23.79
CA ASN A 168 -8.11 -12.99 -23.01
C ASN A 168 -9.26 -12.24 -22.31
N ASN A 169 -9.52 -10.98 -22.70
CA ASN A 169 -10.53 -10.10 -22.12
C ASN A 169 -10.31 -9.87 -20.62
N ILE A 170 -9.07 -9.80 -20.19
CA ILE A 170 -8.66 -9.43 -18.84
C ILE A 170 -8.10 -8.01 -18.91
N ILE A 171 -8.67 -7.08 -18.15
CA ILE A 171 -8.18 -5.71 -18.11
C ILE A 171 -7.05 -5.63 -17.09
N PRO A 172 -5.81 -5.31 -17.52
CA PRO A 172 -4.68 -5.10 -16.61
C PRO A 172 -4.74 -3.70 -16.01
N TYR A 173 -4.69 -3.59 -14.69
CA TYR A 173 -4.69 -2.31 -13.99
C TYR A 173 -3.41 -2.13 -13.16
N PHE A 174 -2.76 -0.99 -13.40
CA PHE A 174 -1.56 -0.56 -12.67
C PHE A 174 -1.93 0.59 -11.75
N PRO A 175 -1.93 0.39 -10.42
CA PRO A 175 -2.20 1.48 -9.50
C PRO A 175 -1.19 2.61 -9.63
N TYR A 176 -1.67 3.84 -9.55
CA TYR A 176 -0.82 5.03 -9.55
C TYR A 176 0.14 5.02 -8.36
N SER A 177 -0.33 4.51 -7.22
CA SER A 177 0.46 4.32 -6.00
C SER A 177 1.63 3.35 -6.14
N CYS A 178 1.63 2.50 -7.17
CA CYS A 178 2.77 1.63 -7.51
C CYS A 178 3.88 2.33 -8.29
N SER A 179 3.79 3.66 -8.52
CA SER A 179 4.87 4.44 -9.15
C SER A 179 6.04 4.61 -8.21
N ASP A 180 7.27 4.64 -8.75
CA ASP A 180 8.50 4.77 -7.96
C ASP A 180 8.47 5.99 -7.00
N LYS A 181 7.93 7.13 -7.47
CA LYS A 181 7.80 8.35 -6.67
C LYS A 181 6.35 8.72 -6.35
N ALA A 182 5.50 7.72 -6.19
CA ALA A 182 4.10 7.93 -5.84
C ALA A 182 3.95 8.64 -4.49
N THR A 183 2.89 9.38 -4.35
CA THR A 183 2.52 10.11 -3.13
C THR A 183 1.15 9.66 -2.61
N MET A 184 0.71 10.21 -1.50
CA MET A 184 -0.66 9.95 -1.00
C MET A 184 -1.73 10.43 -1.98
N GLU A 185 -1.46 11.42 -2.83
CA GLU A 185 -2.40 11.84 -3.88
C GLU A 185 -2.60 10.73 -4.93
N ASP A 186 -1.56 9.94 -5.23
CA ASP A 186 -1.67 8.78 -6.13
C ASP A 186 -2.51 7.66 -5.50
N VAL A 187 -2.39 7.48 -4.19
CA VAL A 187 -3.28 6.57 -3.42
C VAL A 187 -4.74 7.02 -3.52
N TYR A 188 -5.01 8.31 -3.29
CA TYR A 188 -6.37 8.85 -3.41
C TYR A 188 -6.94 8.66 -4.80
N LYS A 189 -6.11 8.84 -5.83
CA LYS A 189 -6.47 8.60 -7.22
C LYS A 189 -6.81 7.13 -7.50
N ASP A 190 -6.09 6.19 -6.88
CA ASP A 190 -6.43 4.76 -6.99
C ASP A 190 -7.78 4.44 -6.37
N TYR A 191 -8.07 4.97 -5.17
CA TYR A 191 -9.39 4.81 -4.55
C TYR A 191 -10.50 5.39 -5.41
N ASP A 192 -10.33 6.61 -5.92
CA ASP A 192 -11.30 7.27 -6.80
C ASP A 192 -11.53 6.43 -8.07
N THR A 193 -10.45 6.02 -8.73
CA THR A 193 -10.52 5.24 -9.97
C THR A 193 -11.20 3.89 -9.76
N LEU A 194 -10.78 3.13 -8.73
CA LEU A 194 -11.40 1.84 -8.40
C LEU A 194 -12.85 2.01 -7.94
N GLY A 195 -13.14 3.07 -7.19
CA GLY A 195 -14.50 3.43 -6.79
C GLY A 195 -15.45 3.59 -7.99
N HIS A 196 -14.98 4.26 -9.03
CA HIS A 196 -15.74 4.43 -10.27
C HIS A 196 -15.85 3.12 -11.07
N ILE A 197 -14.73 2.40 -11.25
CA ILE A 197 -14.72 1.11 -12.00
C ILE A 197 -15.68 0.11 -11.36
N PHE A 198 -15.75 0.05 -10.04
CA PHE A 198 -16.59 -0.93 -9.33
C PHE A 198 -17.95 -0.37 -8.87
N GLY A 199 -18.27 0.89 -9.19
CA GLY A 199 -19.56 1.50 -8.87
C GLY A 199 -19.74 1.80 -7.36
N VAL A 200 -18.65 1.98 -6.63
CA VAL A 200 -18.62 2.28 -5.18
C VAL A 200 -17.94 3.60 -4.86
N SER A 201 -18.10 4.61 -5.73
CA SER A 201 -17.45 5.92 -5.60
C SER A 201 -17.74 6.60 -4.26
N ASP A 202 -18.95 6.45 -3.73
CA ASP A 202 -19.32 7.04 -2.43
C ASP A 202 -18.48 6.44 -1.29
N VAL A 203 -18.17 5.13 -1.36
CA VAL A 203 -17.29 4.45 -0.38
C VAL A 203 -15.87 4.94 -0.55
N ALA A 204 -15.38 5.00 -1.78
CA ALA A 204 -14.03 5.46 -2.10
C ALA A 204 -13.79 6.90 -1.60
N GLU A 205 -14.75 7.81 -1.84
CA GLU A 205 -14.68 9.19 -1.34
C GLU A 205 -14.60 9.25 0.18
N GLN A 206 -15.39 8.44 0.88
CA GLN A 206 -15.34 8.36 2.36
C GLN A 206 -13.98 7.89 2.85
N ARG A 207 -13.35 6.88 2.18
CA ARG A 207 -12.01 6.40 2.53
C ARG A 207 -10.95 7.46 2.32
N VAL A 208 -10.96 8.11 1.16
CA VAL A 208 -10.05 9.22 0.85
C VAL A 208 -10.22 10.36 1.87
N GLN A 209 -11.46 10.72 2.21
CA GLN A 209 -11.69 11.77 3.19
C GLN A 209 -11.20 11.37 4.60
N ALA A 210 -11.36 10.12 5.01
CA ALA A 210 -10.84 9.63 6.27
C ALA A 210 -9.32 9.73 6.35
N MET A 211 -8.61 9.33 5.28
CA MET A 211 -7.15 9.47 5.20
C MET A 211 -6.72 10.93 5.28
N LYS A 212 -7.38 11.85 4.53
CA LYS A 212 -7.10 13.29 4.56
C LYS A 212 -7.32 13.88 5.94
N ASN A 213 -8.43 13.51 6.60
CA ASN A 213 -8.72 13.97 7.96
C ASN A 213 -7.66 13.55 8.97
N THR A 214 -7.18 12.31 8.87
CA THR A 214 -6.10 11.80 9.73
C THR A 214 -4.80 12.58 9.53
N ILE A 215 -4.44 12.87 8.28
CA ILE A 215 -3.25 13.67 7.96
C ILE A 215 -3.40 15.09 8.53
N GLU A 216 -4.58 15.69 8.40
CA GLU A 216 -4.89 17.01 8.95
C GLU A 216 -4.79 17.02 10.49
N GLU A 217 -5.33 15.99 11.15
CA GLU A 217 -5.21 15.83 12.61
C GLU A 217 -3.76 15.73 13.06
N VAL A 218 -2.94 14.95 12.36
CA VAL A 218 -1.50 14.85 12.62
C VAL A 218 -0.83 16.22 12.47
N LYS A 219 -1.07 16.94 11.37
CA LYS A 219 -0.54 18.28 11.13
C LYS A 219 -0.91 19.25 12.24
N ASN A 220 -2.19 19.26 12.62
CA ASN A 220 -2.69 20.13 13.69
C ASN A 220 -2.08 19.80 15.06
N THR A 221 -1.84 18.52 15.33
CA THR A 221 -1.24 18.03 16.57
C THR A 221 0.24 18.40 16.67
N LEU A 222 0.98 18.27 15.57
CA LEU A 222 2.40 18.57 15.51
C LEU A 222 2.70 20.07 15.46
N GLY A 223 1.82 20.87 14.86
CA GLY A 223 2.01 22.29 14.61
C GLY A 223 3.03 22.59 13.51
N GLU A 224 3.06 23.85 13.07
CA GLU A 224 3.89 24.25 11.92
C GLU A 224 5.41 24.21 12.17
N ASP A 225 5.85 24.28 13.40
CA ASP A 225 7.28 24.39 13.70
C ASP A 225 8.05 23.10 13.43
N VAL A 226 7.37 21.95 13.47
CA VAL A 226 7.99 20.65 13.15
C VAL A 226 8.35 20.57 11.67
N TYR A 227 7.57 21.20 10.80
CA TYR A 227 7.82 21.22 9.36
C TYR A 227 8.93 22.19 8.94
N LYS A 228 9.30 23.15 9.81
CA LYS A 228 10.45 24.05 9.61
C LYS A 228 11.77 23.38 9.99
N ASN A 229 11.72 22.47 10.96
CA ASN A 229 12.86 21.73 11.46
C ASN A 229 12.50 20.23 11.51
N PRO A 230 12.35 19.57 10.36
CA PRO A 230 11.89 18.19 10.31
C PRO A 230 12.92 17.24 10.96
N VAL A 231 12.40 16.21 11.60
CA VAL A 231 13.24 15.13 12.15
C VAL A 231 13.81 14.32 11.00
N SER A 232 15.11 14.05 11.01
CA SER A 232 15.77 13.25 9.99
C SER A 232 15.52 11.75 10.23
N VAL A 233 15.05 11.05 9.18
CA VAL A 233 14.60 9.67 9.25
C VAL A 233 15.38 8.80 8.27
N PHE A 234 15.94 7.71 8.76
CA PHE A 234 16.45 6.63 7.95
C PHE A 234 15.44 5.49 7.94
N VAL A 235 15.01 5.06 6.75
CA VAL A 235 14.15 3.88 6.58
C VAL A 235 15.05 2.68 6.30
N TYR A 236 15.05 1.71 7.18
CA TYR A 236 15.78 0.46 6.98
C TYR A 236 14.83 -0.65 6.58
N ASP A 237 14.87 -0.99 5.30
CA ASP A 237 14.08 -2.09 4.75
C ASP A 237 14.83 -3.43 4.91
N SER A 238 16.03 -3.52 4.33
CA SER A 238 16.83 -4.74 4.28
C SER A 238 18.27 -4.43 3.88
N GLY A 239 19.11 -5.46 3.78
CA GLY A 239 20.47 -5.38 3.27
C GLY A 239 21.51 -5.12 4.37
N GLU A 240 22.31 -6.15 4.69
CA GLU A 240 23.40 -6.03 5.68
C GLU A 240 24.66 -5.44 5.07
N ASP A 241 25.03 -5.80 3.83
CA ASP A 241 26.21 -5.25 3.13
C ASP A 241 26.00 -3.79 2.73
N ALA A 242 24.82 -3.46 2.24
CA ALA A 242 24.40 -2.10 1.92
C ALA A 242 22.88 -1.98 2.14
N PRO A 243 22.41 -0.92 2.83
CA PRO A 243 21.01 -0.83 3.20
C PRO A 243 20.13 -0.53 2.00
N PHE A 244 19.02 -1.26 1.84
CA PHE A 244 17.93 -0.85 0.98
C PHE A 244 17.02 0.10 1.75
N THR A 245 16.74 1.28 1.20
CA THR A 245 16.07 2.37 1.91
C THR A 245 15.11 3.15 1.04
N ALA A 246 14.04 3.65 1.65
CA ALA A 246 13.14 4.60 1.01
C ALA A 246 13.75 6.01 0.97
N CYS A 247 13.78 6.60 -0.21
CA CYS A 247 14.24 7.97 -0.45
C CYS A 247 13.06 8.92 -0.60
N GLN A 248 12.24 8.66 -1.60
CA GLN A 248 11.00 9.38 -1.94
C GLN A 248 9.82 8.38 -1.98
N GLY A 249 8.86 8.61 -2.86
CA GLY A 249 7.70 7.73 -2.99
C GLY A 249 6.76 7.83 -1.78
N ILE A 250 5.83 6.90 -1.64
CA ILE A 250 4.85 6.88 -0.55
C ILE A 250 5.51 6.91 0.84
N PRO A 251 6.54 6.10 1.14
CA PRO A 251 7.19 6.18 2.45
C PRO A 251 7.82 7.54 2.74
N GLY A 252 8.47 8.15 1.74
CA GLY A 252 9.04 9.49 1.86
C GLY A 252 7.98 10.57 2.05
N ASP A 253 6.87 10.47 1.33
CA ASP A 253 5.72 11.39 1.46
C ASP A 253 5.05 11.25 2.84
N MET A 254 4.82 10.03 3.32
CA MET A 254 4.28 9.79 4.67
C MET A 254 5.19 10.34 5.77
N ILE A 255 6.52 10.17 5.65
CA ILE A 255 7.49 10.75 6.58
C ILE A 255 7.36 12.27 6.59
N LYS A 256 7.25 12.89 5.40
CA LYS A 256 7.07 14.35 5.26
C LYS A 256 5.75 14.82 5.88
N LEU A 257 4.65 14.10 5.62
CA LEU A 257 3.34 14.40 6.19
C LEU A 257 3.35 14.29 7.73
N ALA A 258 4.18 13.41 8.29
CA ALA A 258 4.42 13.25 9.72
C ALA A 258 5.47 14.23 10.28
N GLY A 259 5.91 15.23 9.51
CA GLY A 259 6.87 16.24 9.96
C GLY A 259 8.33 15.80 9.99
N GLY A 260 8.66 14.69 9.32
CA GLY A 260 10.03 14.22 9.14
C GLY A 260 10.58 14.50 7.74
N ILE A 261 11.80 14.06 7.52
CA ILE A 261 12.47 14.07 6.21
C ILE A 261 13.33 12.82 6.07
N SER A 262 13.22 12.09 4.97
CA SER A 262 14.16 11.00 4.69
C SER A 262 15.57 11.57 4.53
N ILE A 263 16.57 10.95 5.15
CA ILE A 263 17.98 11.36 5.00
C ILE A 263 18.49 11.22 3.56
N PHE A 264 17.76 10.48 2.72
CA PHE A 264 18.07 10.26 1.30
C PHE A 264 17.05 10.90 0.35
N ASN A 265 16.31 11.91 0.80
CA ASN A 265 15.29 12.58 -0.02
C ASN A 265 15.90 13.35 -1.23
N ASP A 266 17.21 13.58 -1.22
CA ASP A 266 17.98 14.16 -2.31
C ASP A 266 18.23 13.19 -3.48
N ILE A 267 18.01 11.88 -3.27
CA ILE A 267 18.07 10.88 -4.34
C ILE A 267 16.72 10.89 -5.07
N ASP A 268 16.78 11.19 -6.39
CA ASP A 268 15.58 11.26 -7.23
C ASP A 268 15.03 9.87 -7.63
N LYS A 269 14.73 9.06 -6.62
CA LYS A 269 14.13 7.71 -6.70
C LYS A 269 13.26 7.45 -5.49
N GLY A 270 12.30 6.53 -5.62
CA GLY A 270 11.54 6.03 -4.48
C GLY A 270 12.41 5.23 -3.52
N TRP A 271 13.30 4.39 -4.07
CA TRP A 271 14.17 3.50 -3.32
C TRP A 271 15.60 3.50 -3.84
N ALA A 272 16.57 3.29 -2.94
CA ALA A 272 17.99 3.22 -3.29
C ALA A 272 18.75 2.28 -2.34
N THR A 273 19.99 1.97 -2.72
CA THR A 273 20.91 1.17 -1.92
C THR A 273 22.20 1.98 -1.72
N PRO A 274 22.20 2.98 -0.81
CA PRO A 274 23.41 3.72 -0.43
C PRO A 274 24.37 2.85 0.38
N SER A 275 25.52 3.38 0.73
CA SER A 275 26.42 2.70 1.66
C SER A 275 26.08 2.98 3.14
N TRP A 276 26.53 2.12 4.05
CA TRP A 276 26.40 2.37 5.49
C TRP A 276 27.17 3.61 5.95
N GLU A 277 28.31 3.90 5.30
CA GLU A 277 29.08 5.12 5.57
C GLU A 277 28.25 6.38 5.26
N GLU A 278 27.44 6.37 4.21
CA GLU A 278 26.53 7.48 3.90
C GLU A 278 25.44 7.62 4.96
N VAL A 279 24.87 6.50 5.44
CA VAL A 279 23.90 6.54 6.55
C VAL A 279 24.50 7.17 7.80
N VAL A 280 25.71 6.73 8.18
CA VAL A 280 26.44 7.27 9.33
C VAL A 280 26.77 8.75 9.13
N ALA A 281 27.24 9.14 7.94
CA ALA A 281 27.59 10.53 7.64
C ALA A 281 26.37 11.47 7.69
N ARG A 282 25.16 10.98 7.34
CA ARG A 282 23.90 11.74 7.37
C ARG A 282 23.26 11.78 8.75
N ASP A 283 23.72 10.97 9.68
CA ASP A 283 23.41 10.96 11.12
C ASP A 283 21.91 11.12 11.45
N PRO A 284 21.04 10.15 11.08
CA PRO A 284 19.61 10.26 11.28
C PRO A 284 19.21 10.36 12.76
N ASP A 285 18.17 11.15 13.04
CA ASP A 285 17.59 11.24 14.38
C ASP A 285 16.77 10.01 14.74
N VAL A 286 16.13 9.39 13.71
CA VAL A 286 15.23 8.24 13.84
C VAL A 286 15.56 7.19 12.79
N ILE A 287 15.54 5.92 13.19
CA ILE A 287 15.57 4.77 12.28
C ILE A 287 14.19 4.12 12.30
N LEU A 288 13.56 4.03 11.11
CA LEU A 288 12.32 3.33 10.88
C LEU A 288 12.64 1.97 10.25
N ILE A 289 12.35 0.87 10.96
CA ILE A 289 12.57 -0.49 10.45
C ILE A 289 11.28 -1.00 9.82
N LEU A 290 11.34 -1.44 8.56
CA LEU A 290 10.23 -2.11 7.90
C LEU A 290 10.25 -3.60 8.25
N ASP A 291 9.10 -4.10 8.71
CA ASP A 291 8.93 -5.50 9.13
C ASP A 291 7.98 -6.22 8.18
N TYR A 292 8.55 -7.02 7.28
CA TYR A 292 7.78 -7.84 6.34
C TYR A 292 7.63 -9.29 6.80
N ASP A 293 8.66 -9.83 7.50
CA ASP A 293 8.79 -11.25 7.79
C ASP A 293 8.99 -11.54 9.28
N HIS A 294 8.54 -10.65 10.17
CA HIS A 294 8.78 -10.72 11.61
C HIS A 294 10.28 -10.72 11.96
N ASP A 295 11.09 -10.04 11.16
CA ASP A 295 12.54 -9.97 11.30
C ASP A 295 13.04 -8.70 12.01
N THR A 296 12.14 -7.89 12.55
CA THR A 296 12.45 -6.62 13.23
C THR A 296 13.52 -6.78 14.31
N GLU A 297 13.44 -7.83 15.14
CA GLU A 297 14.44 -8.06 16.19
C GLU A 297 15.82 -8.40 15.61
N ALA A 298 15.90 -9.10 14.48
CA ALA A 298 17.16 -9.36 13.80
C ALA A 298 17.76 -8.09 13.20
N LYS A 299 16.94 -7.30 12.50
CA LYS A 299 17.31 -6.00 11.93
C LYS A 299 17.78 -5.03 13.02
N LYS A 300 17.06 -4.98 14.13
CA LYS A 300 17.45 -4.15 15.29
C LYS A 300 18.80 -4.57 15.86
N LYS A 301 18.98 -5.88 16.08
CA LYS A 301 20.26 -6.42 16.59
C LYS A 301 21.41 -6.09 15.65
N PHE A 302 21.20 -6.21 14.34
CA PHE A 302 22.20 -5.84 13.34
C PHE A 302 22.60 -4.36 13.49
N LEU A 303 21.63 -3.45 13.56
CA LEU A 303 21.87 -2.00 13.73
C LEU A 303 22.54 -1.61 15.06
N GLU A 304 22.35 -2.43 16.11
CA GLU A 304 22.97 -2.19 17.42
C GLU A 304 24.42 -2.70 17.51
N THR A 305 24.82 -3.62 16.65
CA THR A 305 26.11 -4.32 16.73
C THR A 305 27.11 -3.90 15.67
N ASN A 306 26.68 -3.20 14.64
CA ASN A 306 27.49 -2.73 13.52
C ASN A 306 27.43 -1.20 13.39
#